data_3f851f79ffb11d0444aa41781505a4c2
#
_entry.id   3f851f79ffb11d0444aa41781505a4c2
#
_cell.length_a   1.000
_cell.length_b   1.000
_cell.length_c   1.000
_cell.angle_alpha   90.00
_cell.angle_beta   90.00
_cell.angle_gamma   90.00
#
_symmetry.space_group_name_H-M   'P 1'
#
loop_
_entity.id
_entity.type
_entity.pdbx_description
1 polymer ?
#
loop_
_entity_poly.entity_id
_entity_poly.type
_entity_poly.pdbx_seq_one_letter_code
_entity_poly.pdbx_strand_id
1 'polypeptide(L)'
;MNLYYPGNIWFLLIIIPLIVSLFFWNRREKKRFSRFADPSFYSEYLSDRSQFLHFFKYILIILALAFIIFALLRPQWDYEEREYSFNGLDIMVCLDVSKSMDAQDITPSRLLRAKMQIDSLIDKLKGDRIGIIAFAGVPTLECPLTDDYSCVRLVLNSINTDNVVSYGTDIGAALALASRSFQSAGGSNILLLITDGEDLAGSAILQAKRLSSQGVKIYVLGVGSEEGTFVRDEKTGQQAFTKLDTKTLQAIASIGKGKYFSVRPGQGELDPILQNIYASESGRERSRNFSILKDQYTIPAIIAIIILLVESLLLPLSRKRENV
;
A
#
# COMPACT_ATOMS: atom_id res chain seq x y z
N MET A 1 5.48 18.24 11.30
CA MET A 1 4.25 18.13 12.12
C MET A 1 3.08 18.30 11.19
N ASN A 2 2.29 17.23 10.99
CA ASN A 2 1.08 17.29 10.19
C ASN A 2 -0.14 17.29 11.11
N LEU A 3 -1.23 17.94 10.68
CA LEU A 3 -2.51 17.92 11.38
C LEU A 3 -3.46 16.99 10.62
N TYR A 4 -4.01 15.99 11.31
CA TYR A 4 -4.93 15.03 10.67
C TYR A 4 -6.25 15.70 10.26
N TYR A 5 -6.78 16.60 11.11
CA TYR A 5 -8.01 17.36 10.85
C TYR A 5 -7.75 18.87 10.83
N PRO A 6 -7.16 19.44 9.78
CA PRO A 6 -6.87 20.87 9.71
C PRO A 6 -8.15 21.73 9.71
N GLY A 7 -9.29 21.19 9.28
CA GLY A 7 -10.59 21.87 9.35
C GLY A 7 -11.06 22.22 10.74
N ASN A 8 -10.60 21.51 11.77
CA ASN A 8 -10.97 21.77 13.17
C ASN A 8 -10.33 23.04 13.75
N ILE A 9 -9.46 23.72 13.02
CA ILE A 9 -8.84 25.00 13.43
C ILE A 9 -9.89 26.09 13.68
N TRP A 10 -11.06 25.99 13.04
CA TRP A 10 -12.18 26.91 13.27
C TRP A 10 -12.70 26.89 14.71
N PHE A 11 -12.49 25.81 15.46
CA PHE A 11 -12.87 25.78 16.89
C PHE A 11 -12.05 26.76 17.75
N LEU A 12 -10.89 27.23 17.28
CA LEU A 12 -10.16 28.32 17.94
C LEU A 12 -10.96 29.61 18.00
N LEU A 13 -11.91 29.84 17.09
CA LEU A 13 -12.80 30.99 17.11
C LEU A 13 -13.70 31.02 18.36
N ILE A 14 -13.95 29.87 19.01
CA ILE A 14 -14.74 29.79 20.25
C ILE A 14 -13.99 30.49 21.41
N ILE A 15 -12.68 30.59 21.36
CA ILE A 15 -11.88 31.26 22.39
C ILE A 15 -12.10 32.76 22.36
N ILE A 16 -12.37 33.34 21.18
CA ILE A 16 -12.58 34.81 21.04
C ILE A 16 -13.74 35.32 21.89
N PRO A 17 -15.00 34.80 21.81
CA PRO A 17 -16.10 35.27 22.64
C PRO A 17 -15.86 34.99 24.13
N LEU A 18 -15.10 33.96 24.50
CA LEU A 18 -14.70 33.73 25.89
C LEU A 18 -13.77 34.81 26.42
N ILE A 19 -12.77 35.22 25.65
CA ILE A 19 -11.88 36.34 26.00
C ILE A 19 -12.67 37.64 26.11
N VAL A 20 -13.56 37.89 25.15
CA VAL A 20 -14.43 39.06 25.14
C VAL A 20 -15.37 39.05 26.36
N SER A 21 -15.97 37.93 26.70
CA SER A 21 -16.82 37.73 27.87
C SER A 21 -16.08 38.07 29.18
N LEU A 22 -14.82 37.63 29.30
CA LEU A 22 -13.94 37.96 30.43
C LEU A 22 -13.75 39.46 30.62
N PHE A 23 -13.48 40.15 29.49
CA PHE A 23 -13.26 41.60 29.53
C PHE A 23 -14.51 42.36 29.94
N PHE A 24 -15.70 41.94 29.46
CA PHE A 24 -16.98 42.56 29.83
C PHE A 24 -17.43 42.17 31.25
N TRP A 25 -17.12 40.96 31.73
CA TRP A 25 -17.46 40.54 33.10
C TRP A 25 -16.80 41.42 34.12
N ASN A 26 -15.49 41.62 34.00
CA ASN A 26 -14.71 42.45 34.91
C ASN A 26 -15.21 43.92 34.95
N ARG A 27 -15.70 44.45 33.81
CA ARG A 27 -16.32 45.78 33.76
C ARG A 27 -17.73 45.84 34.33
N ARG A 28 -18.52 44.77 34.16
CA ARG A 28 -19.89 44.67 34.66
C ARG A 28 -19.91 44.45 36.17
N GLU A 29 -19.01 43.69 36.71
CA GLU A 29 -18.88 43.43 38.14
C GLU A 29 -18.60 44.74 38.90
N LYS A 30 -17.66 45.54 38.42
CA LYS A 30 -17.40 46.89 38.98
C LYS A 30 -18.64 47.82 38.92
N LYS A 31 -19.42 47.79 37.83
CA LYS A 31 -20.64 48.60 37.69
C LYS A 31 -21.83 48.08 38.51
N ARG A 32 -21.94 46.78 38.76
CA ARG A 32 -23.01 46.21 39.58
C ARG A 32 -22.79 46.52 41.07
N PHE A 33 -21.58 46.39 41.55
CA PHE A 33 -21.22 46.70 42.95
C PHE A 33 -21.40 48.20 43.26
N SER A 34 -21.04 49.09 42.36
CA SER A 34 -21.23 50.54 42.56
C SER A 34 -22.67 51.00 42.64
N ARG A 35 -23.67 50.10 42.32
CA ARG A 35 -25.12 50.39 42.46
C ARG A 35 -25.70 49.92 43.76
N PHE A 36 -25.04 49.05 44.53
CA PHE A 36 -25.61 48.38 45.69
C PHE A 36 -24.81 48.60 46.98
N ALA A 37 -23.61 49.14 46.94
CA ALA A 37 -22.75 49.33 48.11
C ALA A 37 -21.96 50.64 48.02
N ASP A 38 -21.76 51.28 49.17
CA ASP A 38 -20.95 52.49 49.32
C ASP A 38 -19.49 52.19 48.91
N PRO A 39 -18.81 53.09 48.20
CA PRO A 39 -17.43 52.91 47.72
C PRO A 39 -16.42 52.54 48.81
N SER A 40 -16.68 52.87 50.04
CA SER A 40 -15.86 52.52 51.21
C SER A 40 -15.79 51.01 51.53
N PHE A 41 -16.89 50.27 51.25
CA PHE A 41 -16.94 48.82 51.44
C PHE A 41 -16.28 48.02 50.29
N TYR A 42 -16.05 48.68 49.15
CA TYR A 42 -15.48 48.04 47.97
C TYR A 42 -14.01 47.62 48.19
N SER A 43 -13.23 48.40 48.90
CA SER A 43 -11.84 48.11 49.17
C SER A 43 -11.62 47.00 50.21
N GLU A 44 -12.61 46.80 51.10
CA GLU A 44 -12.51 45.77 52.15
C GLU A 44 -13.05 44.40 51.69
N TYR A 45 -14.00 44.41 50.77
CA TYR A 45 -14.62 43.16 50.26
C TYR A 45 -13.84 42.53 49.09
N LEU A 46 -13.19 43.34 48.26
CA LEU A 46 -12.34 42.92 47.17
C LEU A 46 -10.87 43.13 47.57
N SER A 47 -10.38 42.27 48.49
CA SER A 47 -8.94 42.19 48.67
C SER A 47 -8.33 41.85 47.29
N ASP A 48 -7.25 42.53 46.89
CA ASP A 48 -6.53 42.35 45.63
C ASP A 48 -6.24 40.88 45.34
N ARG A 49 -6.10 40.10 46.38
CA ARG A 49 -5.86 38.66 46.34
C ARG A 49 -7.03 37.83 45.75
N SER A 50 -8.30 38.26 45.97
CA SER A 50 -9.47 37.56 45.44
C SER A 50 -9.65 37.81 43.95
N GLN A 51 -9.43 39.04 43.47
CA GLN A 51 -9.53 39.39 42.07
C GLN A 51 -8.46 38.72 41.22
N PHE A 52 -7.22 38.64 41.74
CA PHE A 52 -6.11 37.97 41.08
C PHE A 52 -6.38 36.48 40.92
N LEU A 53 -6.90 35.80 41.94
CA LEU A 53 -7.26 34.39 41.88
C LEU A 53 -8.36 34.11 40.85
N HIS A 54 -9.41 34.92 40.81
CA HIS A 54 -10.46 34.78 39.79
C HIS A 54 -9.95 34.99 38.37
N PHE A 55 -9.13 36.01 38.15
CA PHE A 55 -8.52 36.26 36.85
C PHE A 55 -7.60 35.11 36.41
N PHE A 56 -6.81 34.57 37.36
CA PHE A 56 -5.93 33.45 37.10
C PHE A 56 -6.71 32.16 36.74
N LYS A 57 -7.82 31.88 37.43
CA LYS A 57 -8.70 30.75 37.11
C LYS A 57 -9.24 30.84 35.67
N TYR A 58 -9.69 31.98 35.26
CA TYR A 58 -10.19 32.18 33.90
C TYR A 58 -9.10 31.97 32.84
N ILE A 59 -7.87 32.41 33.11
CA ILE A 59 -6.74 32.14 32.21
C ILE A 59 -6.51 30.64 32.10
N LEU A 60 -6.53 29.91 33.22
CA LEU A 60 -6.38 28.43 33.20
C LEU A 60 -7.47 27.76 32.40
N ILE A 61 -8.72 28.18 32.52
CA ILE A 61 -9.83 27.62 31.73
C ILE A 61 -9.63 27.87 30.22
N ILE A 62 -9.24 29.08 29.83
CA ILE A 62 -8.96 29.41 28.43
C ILE A 62 -7.79 28.59 27.90
N LEU A 63 -6.74 28.44 28.71
CA LEU A 63 -5.56 27.67 28.35
C LEU A 63 -5.91 26.17 28.20
N ALA A 64 -6.70 25.63 29.12
CA ALA A 64 -7.19 24.24 29.03
C ALA A 64 -8.01 24.03 27.77
N LEU A 65 -8.92 24.97 27.44
CA LEU A 65 -9.71 24.90 26.23
C LEU A 65 -8.84 24.96 24.96
N ALA A 66 -7.81 25.80 24.95
CA ALA A 66 -6.86 25.86 23.84
C ALA A 66 -6.13 24.51 23.65
N PHE A 67 -5.70 23.86 24.73
CA PHE A 67 -5.08 22.54 24.65
C PHE A 67 -6.05 21.45 24.23
N ILE A 68 -7.32 21.51 24.62
CA ILE A 68 -8.37 20.60 24.15
C ILE A 68 -8.57 20.76 22.65
N ILE A 69 -8.68 21.99 22.15
CA ILE A 69 -8.84 22.25 20.71
C ILE A 69 -7.60 21.76 19.96
N PHE A 70 -6.40 21.98 20.51
CA PHE A 70 -5.17 21.48 19.91
C PHE A 70 -5.14 19.93 19.88
N ALA A 71 -5.64 19.26 20.90
CA ALA A 71 -5.79 17.80 20.90
C ALA A 71 -6.76 17.32 19.82
N LEU A 72 -7.88 18.06 19.58
CA LEU A 72 -8.85 17.75 18.54
C LEU A 72 -8.31 17.93 17.11
N LEU A 73 -7.24 18.70 16.91
CA LEU A 73 -6.53 18.82 15.64
C LEU A 73 -5.71 17.57 15.31
N ARG A 74 -5.55 16.64 16.28
CA ARG A 74 -4.75 15.42 16.17
C ARG A 74 -3.39 15.67 15.57
N PRO A 75 -2.49 16.39 16.27
CA PRO A 75 -1.15 16.65 15.78
C PRO A 75 -0.40 15.32 15.60
N GLN A 76 0.23 15.16 14.43
CA GLN A 76 0.99 13.99 14.09
C GLN A 76 2.46 14.37 14.02
N TRP A 77 3.25 13.80 14.88
CA TRP A 77 4.70 13.80 14.83
C TRP A 77 5.20 12.44 15.33
N ASP A 78 6.35 12.01 14.83
CA ASP A 78 6.85 10.67 15.05
C ASP A 78 6.24 9.61 14.13
N TYR A 79 7.00 8.53 13.89
CA TYR A 79 6.59 7.43 13.05
C TYR A 79 6.42 6.19 13.91
N GLU A 80 5.27 5.55 13.81
CA GLU A 80 5.03 4.24 14.38
C GLU A 80 5.21 3.20 13.28
N GLU A 81 6.17 2.31 13.44
CA GLU A 81 6.30 1.14 12.57
C GLU A 81 5.25 0.13 12.97
N ARG A 82 4.26 -0.05 12.10
CA ARG A 82 3.29 -1.15 12.25
C ARG A 82 3.65 -2.27 11.31
N GLU A 83 3.91 -3.41 11.89
CA GLU A 83 4.01 -4.65 11.15
C GLU A 83 2.61 -5.11 10.75
N TYR A 84 2.33 -5.06 9.45
CA TYR A 84 1.16 -5.73 8.91
C TYR A 84 1.62 -7.06 8.33
N SER A 85 1.13 -8.16 8.89
CA SER A 85 1.33 -9.48 8.30
C SER A 85 0.37 -9.66 7.13
N PHE A 86 0.91 -9.79 5.93
CA PHE A 86 0.17 -10.15 4.73
C PHE A 86 0.55 -11.57 4.32
N ASN A 87 -0.44 -12.41 4.06
CA ASN A 87 -0.24 -13.76 3.54
C ASN A 87 -0.33 -13.80 2.00
N GLY A 88 0.14 -12.75 1.33
CA GLY A 88 0.07 -12.65 -0.13
C GLY A 88 1.39 -13.05 -0.83
N LEU A 89 1.27 -13.57 -2.05
CA LEU A 89 2.38 -13.90 -2.93
C LEU A 89 2.74 -12.72 -3.83
N ASP A 90 3.98 -12.67 -4.31
CA ASP A 90 4.40 -11.80 -5.40
C ASP A 90 4.58 -12.66 -6.65
N ILE A 91 3.67 -12.51 -7.59
CA ILE A 91 3.65 -13.30 -8.83
C ILE A 91 4.06 -12.40 -9.99
N MET A 92 5.24 -12.65 -10.56
CA MET A 92 5.66 -11.99 -11.79
C MET A 92 5.40 -12.93 -12.97
N VAL A 93 4.54 -12.51 -13.87
CA VAL A 93 4.24 -13.22 -15.11
C VAL A 93 5.20 -12.74 -16.19
N CYS A 94 6.00 -13.64 -16.75
CA CYS A 94 6.77 -13.42 -17.97
C CYS A 94 6.00 -14.01 -19.13
N LEU A 95 5.37 -13.15 -19.94
CA LEU A 95 4.55 -13.54 -21.09
C LEU A 95 5.35 -13.37 -22.37
N ASP A 96 5.51 -14.44 -23.10
CA ASP A 96 6.10 -14.43 -24.45
C ASP A 96 5.13 -13.77 -25.44
N VAL A 97 5.64 -12.81 -26.18
CA VAL A 97 4.91 -12.08 -27.23
C VAL A 97 5.67 -12.13 -28.56
N SER A 98 6.56 -13.10 -28.73
CA SER A 98 7.23 -13.37 -29.99
C SER A 98 6.22 -13.78 -31.09
N LYS A 99 6.63 -13.70 -32.34
CA LYS A 99 5.73 -14.02 -33.48
C LYS A 99 5.24 -15.47 -33.48
N SER A 100 5.98 -16.40 -32.87
CA SER A 100 5.53 -17.80 -32.70
C SER A 100 4.24 -17.92 -31.87
N MET A 101 3.98 -16.93 -31.01
CA MET A 101 2.77 -16.89 -30.17
C MET A 101 1.49 -16.52 -30.95
N ASP A 102 1.59 -16.10 -32.21
CA ASP A 102 0.45 -15.94 -33.12
C ASP A 102 -0.05 -17.28 -33.70
N ALA A 103 0.70 -18.37 -33.48
CA ALA A 103 0.31 -19.71 -33.93
C ALA A 103 -1.08 -20.10 -33.41
N GLN A 104 -1.84 -20.79 -34.27
CA GLN A 104 -3.22 -21.23 -34.00
C GLN A 104 -3.33 -22.74 -33.80
N ASP A 105 -2.23 -23.42 -33.50
CA ASP A 105 -2.23 -24.82 -33.09
C ASP A 105 -2.97 -25.05 -31.77
N ILE A 106 -3.11 -23.98 -30.98
CA ILE A 106 -3.97 -23.89 -29.80
C ILE A 106 -5.00 -22.78 -30.04
N THR A 107 -6.27 -23.12 -29.95
CA THR A 107 -7.39 -22.16 -30.20
C THR A 107 -7.58 -21.18 -29.04
N PRO A 108 -7.73 -19.85 -29.29
CA PRO A 108 -7.80 -19.19 -30.61
C PRO A 108 -6.41 -18.89 -31.21
N SER A 109 -5.42 -18.59 -30.40
CA SER A 109 -3.98 -18.53 -30.67
C SER A 109 -3.22 -18.76 -29.38
N ARG A 110 -1.91 -19.07 -29.46
CA ARG A 110 -1.08 -19.28 -28.27
C ARG A 110 -1.13 -18.07 -27.33
N LEU A 111 -0.94 -16.84 -27.84
CA LEU A 111 -1.00 -15.62 -27.06
C LEU A 111 -2.36 -15.38 -26.42
N LEU A 112 -3.45 -15.49 -27.19
CA LEU A 112 -4.79 -15.29 -26.65
C LEU A 112 -5.12 -16.34 -25.59
N ARG A 113 -4.70 -17.57 -25.80
CA ARG A 113 -4.87 -18.63 -24.81
C ARG A 113 -4.10 -18.32 -23.52
N ALA A 114 -2.85 -17.88 -23.64
CA ALA A 114 -2.04 -17.44 -22.49
C ALA A 114 -2.72 -16.29 -21.72
N LYS A 115 -3.24 -15.27 -22.42
CA LYS A 115 -3.97 -14.16 -21.78
C LYS A 115 -5.21 -14.65 -21.04
N MET A 116 -6.01 -15.54 -21.63
CA MET A 116 -7.20 -16.11 -20.96
C MET A 116 -6.80 -16.87 -19.68
N GLN A 117 -5.68 -17.56 -19.68
CA GLN A 117 -5.18 -18.25 -18.49
C GLN A 117 -4.72 -17.28 -17.40
N ILE A 118 -4.04 -16.19 -17.78
CA ILE A 118 -3.63 -15.13 -16.84
C ILE A 118 -4.86 -14.44 -16.24
N ASP A 119 -5.90 -14.16 -17.04
CA ASP A 119 -7.15 -13.55 -16.57
C ASP A 119 -7.86 -14.47 -15.56
N SER A 120 -7.94 -15.78 -15.85
CA SER A 120 -8.47 -16.77 -14.92
C SER A 120 -7.62 -16.90 -13.64
N LEU A 121 -6.30 -16.70 -13.73
CA LEU A 121 -5.40 -16.64 -12.58
C LEU A 121 -5.77 -15.44 -11.68
N ILE A 122 -5.92 -14.26 -12.28
CA ILE A 122 -6.25 -13.02 -11.58
C ILE A 122 -7.56 -13.15 -10.78
N ASP A 123 -8.58 -13.84 -11.32
CA ASP A 123 -9.86 -14.08 -10.62
C ASP A 123 -9.70 -14.86 -9.30
N LYS A 124 -8.63 -15.62 -9.16
CA LYS A 124 -8.39 -16.51 -8.02
C LYS A 124 -7.43 -15.96 -7.00
N LEU A 125 -6.75 -14.86 -7.31
CA LEU A 125 -5.84 -14.20 -6.39
C LEU A 125 -6.60 -13.51 -5.24
N LYS A 126 -6.05 -13.61 -4.02
CA LYS A 126 -6.65 -13.02 -2.81
C LYS A 126 -5.57 -12.33 -1.99
N GLY A 127 -5.38 -11.02 -2.27
CA GLY A 127 -4.37 -10.23 -1.57
C GLY A 127 -2.94 -10.49 -2.04
N ASP A 128 -2.77 -11.21 -3.15
CA ASP A 128 -1.50 -11.41 -3.83
C ASP A 128 -1.20 -10.21 -4.74
N ARG A 129 0.08 -9.95 -5.01
CA ARG A 129 0.47 -8.99 -6.02
C ARG A 129 0.85 -9.71 -7.31
N ILE A 130 0.46 -9.14 -8.43
CA ILE A 130 0.80 -9.64 -9.74
C ILE A 130 1.42 -8.53 -10.59
N GLY A 131 2.44 -8.86 -11.35
CA GLY A 131 3.06 -7.99 -12.34
C GLY A 131 3.23 -8.70 -13.66
N ILE A 132 3.41 -7.97 -14.76
CA ILE A 132 3.57 -8.53 -16.10
C ILE A 132 4.83 -7.98 -16.76
N ILE A 133 5.66 -8.91 -17.25
CA ILE A 133 6.76 -8.67 -18.18
C ILE A 133 6.35 -9.29 -19.50
N ALA A 134 6.25 -8.48 -20.55
CA ALA A 134 6.16 -9.01 -21.92
C ALA A 134 7.56 -9.14 -22.49
N PHE A 135 7.84 -10.23 -23.19
CA PHE A 135 9.16 -10.43 -23.78
C PHE A 135 9.08 -11.08 -25.16
N ALA A 136 10.05 -10.70 -25.99
CA ALA A 136 10.44 -11.35 -27.22
C ALA A 136 11.97 -11.27 -27.30
N GLY A 137 12.57 -10.58 -28.27
CA GLY A 137 14.00 -10.30 -28.30
C GLY A 137 14.48 -9.40 -27.15
N VAL A 138 13.64 -8.46 -26.71
CA VAL A 138 13.89 -7.56 -25.56
C VAL A 138 12.69 -7.59 -24.61
N PRO A 139 12.90 -7.82 -23.31
CA PRO A 139 11.82 -7.82 -22.34
C PRO A 139 11.47 -6.42 -21.87
N THR A 140 10.18 -6.17 -21.61
CA THR A 140 9.62 -4.91 -21.11
C THR A 140 8.76 -5.18 -19.88
N LEU A 141 8.94 -4.38 -18.83
CA LEU A 141 8.06 -4.42 -17.66
C LEU A 141 6.79 -3.62 -17.98
N GLU A 142 5.72 -4.31 -18.35
CA GLU A 142 4.44 -3.70 -18.73
C GLU A 142 3.62 -3.30 -17.51
N CYS A 143 3.65 -4.11 -16.45
CA CYS A 143 2.95 -3.84 -15.20
C CYS A 143 3.84 -4.22 -14.02
N PRO A 144 4.23 -3.28 -13.14
CA PRO A 144 4.90 -3.59 -11.88
C PRO A 144 4.01 -4.42 -10.96
N LEU A 145 4.62 -5.07 -9.95
CA LEU A 145 3.86 -5.81 -8.94
C LEU A 145 2.83 -4.90 -8.23
N THR A 146 1.55 -5.22 -8.41
CA THR A 146 0.42 -4.48 -7.85
C THR A 146 -0.69 -5.44 -7.39
N ASP A 147 -1.52 -4.98 -6.47
CA ASP A 147 -2.77 -5.59 -6.05
C ASP A 147 -4.01 -4.99 -6.76
N ASP A 148 -3.79 -4.00 -7.64
CA ASP A 148 -4.82 -3.47 -8.53
C ASP A 148 -5.01 -4.37 -9.76
N TYR A 149 -5.84 -5.39 -9.59
CA TYR A 149 -6.13 -6.38 -10.65
C TYR A 149 -6.80 -5.76 -11.87
N SER A 150 -7.51 -4.64 -11.72
CA SER A 150 -8.15 -3.94 -12.84
C SER A 150 -7.10 -3.31 -13.75
N CYS A 151 -6.07 -2.70 -13.17
CA CYS A 151 -4.92 -2.18 -13.89
C CYS A 151 -4.18 -3.29 -14.64
N VAL A 152 -3.94 -4.43 -13.97
CA VAL A 152 -3.26 -5.59 -14.60
C VAL A 152 -4.02 -6.10 -15.81
N ARG A 153 -5.36 -6.23 -15.73
CA ARG A 153 -6.20 -6.66 -16.85
C ARG A 153 -6.16 -5.68 -18.02
N LEU A 154 -6.17 -4.38 -17.73
CA LEU A 154 -6.10 -3.37 -18.76
C LEU A 154 -4.78 -3.48 -19.53
N VAL A 155 -3.66 -3.62 -18.83
CA VAL A 155 -2.35 -3.84 -19.42
C VAL A 155 -2.31 -5.15 -20.20
N LEU A 156 -2.78 -6.27 -19.61
CA LEU A 156 -2.81 -7.58 -20.27
C LEU A 156 -3.54 -7.53 -21.61
N ASN A 157 -4.67 -6.82 -21.67
CA ASN A 157 -5.46 -6.69 -22.89
C ASN A 157 -4.74 -5.89 -24.00
N SER A 158 -3.90 -4.91 -23.62
CA SER A 158 -3.14 -4.09 -24.57
C SER A 158 -1.93 -4.80 -25.18
N ILE A 159 -1.42 -5.84 -24.55
CA ILE A 159 -0.26 -6.62 -25.01
C ILE A 159 -0.63 -7.34 -26.30
N ASN A 160 0.22 -7.27 -27.31
CA ASN A 160 0.10 -8.00 -28.57
C ASN A 160 1.49 -8.31 -29.17
N THR A 161 1.53 -9.18 -30.16
CA THR A 161 2.78 -9.57 -30.85
C THR A 161 3.31 -8.50 -31.82
N ASP A 162 2.51 -7.45 -32.11
CA ASP A 162 2.87 -6.42 -33.07
C ASP A 162 3.66 -5.26 -32.43
N ASN A 163 3.57 -5.09 -31.11
CA ASN A 163 4.21 -4.01 -30.39
C ASN A 163 5.63 -4.38 -29.89
N VAL A 164 6.24 -5.39 -30.49
CA VAL A 164 7.55 -5.91 -30.08
C VAL A 164 8.67 -5.00 -30.55
N VAL A 165 9.54 -4.60 -29.63
CA VAL A 165 10.71 -3.74 -29.93
C VAL A 165 11.77 -4.48 -30.75
N SER A 166 11.88 -5.78 -30.61
CA SER A 166 12.86 -6.62 -31.29
C SER A 166 12.35 -8.02 -31.55
N TYR A 167 12.62 -8.53 -32.75
CA TYR A 167 12.28 -9.92 -33.10
C TYR A 167 13.19 -10.91 -32.36
N GLY A 168 12.72 -12.14 -32.22
CA GLY A 168 13.38 -13.22 -31.53
C GLY A 168 12.78 -13.50 -30.17
N THR A 169 13.40 -14.38 -29.40
CA THR A 169 12.96 -14.77 -28.06
C THR A 169 14.18 -14.89 -27.17
N ASP A 170 14.24 -14.10 -26.09
CA ASP A 170 15.29 -14.14 -25.07
C ASP A 170 14.66 -14.36 -23.70
N ILE A 171 14.45 -15.63 -23.36
CA ILE A 171 13.91 -16.03 -22.04
C ILE A 171 14.86 -15.59 -20.92
N GLY A 172 16.17 -15.65 -21.15
CA GLY A 172 17.15 -15.28 -20.13
C GLY A 172 17.08 -13.81 -19.76
N ALA A 173 16.93 -12.92 -20.75
CA ALA A 173 16.75 -11.48 -20.49
C ALA A 173 15.43 -11.21 -19.69
N ALA A 174 14.34 -11.93 -20.01
CA ALA A 174 13.08 -11.84 -19.28
C ALA A 174 13.24 -12.26 -17.81
N LEU A 175 13.91 -13.38 -17.56
CA LEU A 175 14.24 -13.84 -16.21
C LEU A 175 15.12 -12.84 -15.45
N ALA A 176 16.10 -12.23 -16.12
CA ALA A 176 16.96 -11.22 -15.52
C ALA A 176 16.19 -9.94 -15.14
N LEU A 177 15.23 -9.51 -15.96
CA LEU A 177 14.36 -8.38 -15.65
C LEU A 177 13.43 -8.70 -14.46
N ALA A 178 12.85 -9.90 -14.44
CA ALA A 178 12.03 -10.36 -13.31
C ALA A 178 12.82 -10.38 -12.00
N SER A 179 14.08 -10.85 -12.01
CA SER A 179 14.96 -10.81 -10.84
C SER A 179 15.08 -9.40 -10.24
N ARG A 180 15.23 -8.38 -11.09
CA ARG A 180 15.32 -6.97 -10.67
C ARG A 180 14.00 -6.43 -10.13
N SER A 181 12.89 -6.87 -10.72
CA SER A 181 11.55 -6.44 -10.30
C SER A 181 11.14 -6.99 -8.93
N PHE A 182 11.71 -8.11 -8.50
CA PHE A 182 11.49 -8.68 -7.16
C PHE A 182 12.34 -8.04 -6.06
N GLN A 183 13.43 -7.33 -6.36
CA GLN A 183 14.37 -6.80 -5.36
C GLN A 183 13.73 -5.84 -4.36
N SER A 184 12.60 -5.23 -4.71
CA SER A 184 11.82 -4.34 -3.84
C SER A 184 10.73 -5.07 -3.05
N ALA A 185 10.60 -6.39 -3.20
CA ALA A 185 9.51 -7.17 -2.66
C ALA A 185 10.03 -8.13 -1.57
N GLY A 186 9.71 -7.86 -0.32
CA GLY A 186 10.04 -8.80 0.76
C GLY A 186 8.99 -9.90 0.89
N GLY A 187 9.15 -11.06 0.21
CA GLY A 187 8.20 -12.15 0.38
C GLY A 187 8.41 -13.37 -0.52
N SER A 188 7.43 -14.27 -0.60
CA SER A 188 7.46 -15.43 -1.47
C SER A 188 7.33 -15.01 -2.93
N ASN A 189 8.45 -14.98 -3.64
CA ASN A 189 8.54 -14.52 -5.01
C ASN A 189 8.31 -15.71 -5.96
N ILE A 190 7.29 -15.60 -6.78
CA ILE A 190 6.91 -16.60 -7.78
C ILE A 190 7.07 -15.99 -9.17
N LEU A 191 7.79 -16.67 -10.02
CA LEU A 191 7.85 -16.34 -11.44
C LEU A 191 6.99 -17.36 -12.20
N LEU A 192 6.06 -16.86 -13.00
CA LEU A 192 5.27 -17.66 -13.95
C LEU A 192 5.73 -17.33 -15.36
N LEU A 193 6.49 -18.25 -15.97
CA LEU A 193 6.94 -18.14 -17.34
C LEU A 193 5.93 -18.79 -18.28
N ILE A 194 5.45 -18.05 -19.28
CA ILE A 194 4.48 -18.52 -20.29
C ILE A 194 5.10 -18.31 -21.66
N THR A 195 5.46 -19.40 -22.34
CA THR A 195 6.19 -19.37 -23.61
C THR A 195 6.06 -20.70 -24.34
N ASP A 196 6.43 -20.76 -25.61
CA ASP A 196 6.63 -22.00 -26.36
C ASP A 196 8.03 -22.59 -26.19
N GLY A 197 8.93 -21.87 -25.53
CA GLY A 197 10.25 -22.36 -25.12
C GLY A 197 11.34 -22.20 -26.17
N GLU A 198 11.09 -21.54 -27.28
CA GLU A 198 12.13 -21.23 -28.28
C GLU A 198 13.08 -20.14 -27.73
N ASP A 199 14.17 -20.56 -27.05
CA ASP A 199 15.19 -19.66 -26.49
C ASP A 199 16.33 -19.47 -27.50
N LEU A 200 16.28 -18.42 -28.29
CA LEU A 200 17.29 -18.13 -29.29
C LEU A 200 18.62 -17.61 -28.70
N ALA A 201 18.57 -17.07 -27.50
CA ALA A 201 19.74 -16.49 -26.83
C ALA A 201 20.53 -17.51 -26.01
N GLY A 202 19.91 -18.63 -25.60
CA GLY A 202 20.55 -19.72 -24.87
C GLY A 202 20.98 -19.41 -23.44
N SER A 203 20.53 -18.27 -22.88
CA SER A 203 20.92 -17.81 -21.53
C SER A 203 19.94 -18.20 -20.41
N ALA A 204 18.79 -18.79 -20.76
CA ALA A 204 17.68 -19.09 -19.85
C ALA A 204 18.06 -19.92 -18.62
N ILE A 205 18.83 -21.00 -18.85
CA ILE A 205 19.27 -21.91 -17.78
C ILE A 205 20.14 -21.21 -16.73
N LEU A 206 21.06 -20.33 -17.17
CA LEU A 206 21.92 -19.58 -16.28
C LEU A 206 21.12 -18.59 -15.42
N GLN A 207 20.17 -17.89 -16.02
CA GLN A 207 19.33 -16.92 -15.30
C GLN A 207 18.34 -17.64 -14.38
N ALA A 208 17.81 -18.80 -14.76
CA ALA A 208 16.97 -19.62 -13.89
C ALA A 208 17.72 -20.06 -12.62
N LYS A 209 19.00 -20.45 -12.74
CA LYS A 209 19.86 -20.78 -11.58
C LYS A 209 20.02 -19.56 -10.66
N ARG A 210 20.26 -18.37 -11.23
CA ARG A 210 20.37 -17.11 -10.45
C ARG A 210 19.11 -16.81 -9.68
N LEU A 211 17.95 -16.84 -10.33
CA LEU A 211 16.65 -16.60 -9.68
C LEU A 211 16.39 -17.62 -8.57
N SER A 212 16.64 -18.90 -8.83
CA SER A 212 16.48 -19.94 -7.82
C SER A 212 17.39 -19.74 -6.61
N SER A 213 18.62 -19.24 -6.80
CA SER A 213 19.52 -18.89 -5.69
C SER A 213 19.06 -17.69 -4.86
N GLN A 214 18.22 -16.81 -5.43
CA GLN A 214 17.56 -15.70 -4.74
C GLN A 214 16.26 -16.11 -4.04
N GLY A 215 15.90 -17.40 -4.07
CA GLY A 215 14.69 -17.92 -3.45
C GLY A 215 13.42 -17.78 -4.28
N VAL A 216 13.52 -17.36 -5.55
CA VAL A 216 12.38 -17.27 -6.47
C VAL A 216 12.04 -18.66 -6.99
N LYS A 217 10.78 -19.07 -6.90
CA LYS A 217 10.28 -20.29 -7.53
C LYS A 217 9.81 -20.01 -8.95
N ILE A 218 10.18 -20.86 -9.91
CA ILE A 218 9.84 -20.68 -11.32
C ILE A 218 8.85 -21.76 -11.74
N TYR A 219 7.63 -21.34 -12.01
CA TYR A 219 6.61 -22.17 -12.64
C TYR A 219 6.57 -21.86 -14.12
N VAL A 220 6.36 -22.88 -14.94
CA VAL A 220 6.41 -22.76 -16.39
C VAL A 220 5.13 -23.32 -16.99
N LEU A 221 4.47 -22.52 -17.82
CA LEU A 221 3.37 -22.92 -18.67
C LEU A 221 3.83 -22.94 -20.13
N GLY A 222 4.03 -24.12 -20.69
CA GLY A 222 4.35 -24.29 -22.09
C GLY A 222 3.10 -24.18 -22.96
N VAL A 223 3.16 -23.31 -23.97
CA VAL A 223 2.02 -23.04 -24.88
C VAL A 223 2.43 -23.40 -26.30
N GLY A 224 1.80 -24.42 -26.87
CA GLY A 224 2.09 -24.88 -28.22
C GLY A 224 1.97 -26.39 -28.36
N SER A 225 2.05 -26.86 -29.61
CA SER A 225 2.12 -28.31 -29.96
C SER A 225 3.57 -28.79 -30.05
N GLU A 226 3.84 -29.97 -29.55
CA GLU A 226 5.14 -30.66 -29.73
C GLU A 226 5.38 -31.08 -31.18
N GLU A 227 4.29 -31.27 -31.95
CA GLU A 227 4.36 -31.59 -33.36
C GLU A 227 4.82 -30.39 -34.21
N GLY A 228 4.56 -29.16 -33.69
CA GLY A 228 4.87 -27.92 -34.36
C GLY A 228 3.83 -27.49 -35.37
N THR A 229 3.91 -26.23 -35.79
CA THR A 229 3.06 -25.63 -36.80
C THR A 229 3.79 -24.53 -37.57
N PHE A 230 3.23 -24.14 -38.70
CA PHE A 230 3.75 -22.97 -39.45
C PHE A 230 3.00 -21.70 -39.04
N VAL A 231 3.77 -20.68 -38.71
CA VAL A 231 3.26 -19.32 -38.49
C VAL A 231 3.65 -18.44 -39.67
N ARG A 232 2.69 -17.69 -40.17
CA ARG A 232 2.92 -16.71 -41.24
C ARG A 232 3.02 -15.33 -40.62
N ASP A 233 4.12 -14.66 -40.86
CA ASP A 233 4.24 -13.24 -40.55
C ASP A 233 3.42 -12.44 -41.59
N GLU A 234 2.37 -11.77 -41.15
CA GLU A 234 1.48 -10.99 -42.03
C GLU A 234 2.18 -9.81 -42.70
N LYS A 235 3.22 -9.25 -42.05
CA LYS A 235 3.98 -8.10 -42.56
C LYS A 235 4.99 -8.48 -43.62
N THR A 236 5.69 -9.59 -43.43
CA THR A 236 6.76 -10.05 -44.36
C THR A 236 6.29 -11.14 -45.31
N GLY A 237 5.17 -11.79 -45.02
CA GLY A 237 4.65 -12.95 -45.76
C GLY A 237 5.47 -14.22 -45.56
N GLN A 238 6.54 -14.19 -44.78
CA GLN A 238 7.38 -15.33 -44.51
C GLN A 238 6.68 -16.35 -43.61
N GLN A 239 6.94 -17.64 -43.84
CA GLN A 239 6.49 -18.72 -42.99
C GLN A 239 7.64 -19.23 -42.15
N ALA A 240 7.46 -19.30 -40.85
CA ALA A 240 8.40 -19.93 -39.92
C ALA A 240 7.76 -21.17 -39.29
N PHE A 241 8.55 -22.21 -39.14
CA PHE A 241 8.12 -23.40 -38.38
C PHE A 241 8.42 -23.18 -36.90
N THR A 242 7.44 -23.41 -36.04
CA THR A 242 7.57 -23.29 -34.58
C THR A 242 7.04 -24.53 -33.89
N LYS A 243 7.65 -24.92 -32.78
CA LYS A 243 7.22 -26.05 -31.95
C LYS A 243 7.49 -25.78 -30.48
N LEU A 244 6.75 -26.44 -29.61
CA LEU A 244 6.97 -26.39 -28.17
C LEU A 244 8.25 -27.12 -27.77
N ASP A 245 9.22 -26.42 -27.14
CA ASP A 245 10.43 -27.04 -26.56
C ASP A 245 10.19 -27.43 -25.09
N THR A 246 9.54 -28.54 -24.88
CA THR A 246 9.24 -29.07 -23.54
C THR A 246 10.48 -29.37 -22.72
N LYS A 247 11.61 -29.76 -23.35
CA LYS A 247 12.84 -30.14 -22.64
C LYS A 247 13.47 -28.95 -21.94
N THR A 248 13.65 -27.86 -22.64
CA THR A 248 14.19 -26.60 -22.10
C THR A 248 13.28 -26.06 -21.00
N LEU A 249 11.95 -26.05 -21.21
CA LEU A 249 10.97 -25.56 -20.23
C LEU A 249 10.93 -26.40 -18.95
N GLN A 250 11.00 -27.74 -19.06
CA GLN A 250 11.09 -28.62 -17.90
C GLN A 250 12.38 -28.41 -17.11
N ALA A 251 13.51 -28.19 -17.79
CA ALA A 251 14.78 -27.88 -17.14
C ALA A 251 14.72 -26.57 -16.36
N ILE A 252 14.14 -25.49 -16.94
CA ILE A 252 13.94 -24.22 -16.27
C ILE A 252 13.07 -24.36 -15.01
N ALA A 253 11.94 -25.06 -15.13
CA ALA A 253 11.03 -25.30 -14.00
C ALA A 253 11.69 -26.08 -12.86
N SER A 254 12.45 -27.14 -13.21
CA SER A 254 13.19 -27.98 -12.25
C SER A 254 14.25 -27.18 -11.50
N ILE A 255 15.05 -26.38 -12.22
CA ILE A 255 16.07 -25.49 -11.64
C ILE A 255 15.41 -24.44 -10.70
N GLY A 256 14.27 -23.91 -11.11
CA GLY A 256 13.49 -22.96 -10.34
C GLY A 256 12.72 -23.54 -9.15
N LYS A 257 12.88 -24.87 -8.87
CA LYS A 257 12.14 -25.57 -7.81
C LYS A 257 10.61 -25.46 -7.92
N GLY A 258 10.11 -25.19 -9.13
CA GLY A 258 8.69 -25.17 -9.46
C GLY A 258 8.31 -26.39 -10.30
N LYS A 259 7.25 -26.22 -11.09
CA LYS A 259 6.71 -27.26 -11.97
C LYS A 259 6.46 -26.75 -13.37
N TYR A 260 6.58 -27.65 -14.35
CA TYR A 260 6.18 -27.43 -15.72
C TYR A 260 4.76 -27.96 -15.96
N PHE A 261 3.97 -27.19 -16.68
CA PHE A 261 2.62 -27.52 -17.15
C PHE A 261 2.52 -27.19 -18.63
N SER A 262 1.74 -27.97 -19.36
CA SER A 262 1.44 -27.68 -20.77
C SER A 262 -0.01 -27.30 -20.93
N VAL A 263 -0.29 -26.37 -21.83
CA VAL A 263 -1.65 -25.99 -22.21
C VAL A 263 -2.35 -27.16 -22.86
N ARG A 264 -3.52 -27.54 -22.38
CA ARG A 264 -4.39 -28.57 -22.96
C ARG A 264 -5.77 -27.98 -23.24
N PRO A 265 -6.42 -28.33 -24.36
CA PRO A 265 -7.76 -27.85 -24.65
C PRO A 265 -8.76 -28.27 -23.56
N GLY A 266 -9.50 -27.28 -23.00
CA GLY A 266 -10.67 -27.52 -22.16
C GLY A 266 -10.47 -27.56 -20.64
N GLN A 267 -9.29 -27.30 -20.12
CA GLN A 267 -9.05 -27.23 -18.66
C GLN A 267 -8.46 -25.87 -18.24
N GLY A 268 -8.74 -25.44 -17.01
CA GLY A 268 -8.07 -24.30 -16.37
C GLY A 268 -6.64 -24.70 -15.99
N GLU A 269 -5.71 -24.48 -16.90
CA GLU A 269 -4.34 -25.03 -16.83
C GLU A 269 -3.50 -24.40 -15.73
N LEU A 270 -3.85 -23.17 -15.31
CA LEU A 270 -3.18 -22.50 -14.19
C LEU A 270 -3.73 -22.93 -12.82
N ASP A 271 -4.87 -23.62 -12.74
CA ASP A 271 -5.44 -24.08 -11.48
C ASP A 271 -4.50 -25.03 -10.71
N PRO A 272 -3.91 -26.07 -11.36
CA PRO A 272 -2.93 -26.90 -10.71
C PRO A 272 -1.65 -26.14 -10.30
N ILE A 273 -1.29 -25.10 -11.06
CA ILE A 273 -0.15 -24.23 -10.72
C ILE A 273 -0.45 -23.48 -9.42
N LEU A 274 -1.60 -22.79 -9.33
CA LEU A 274 -1.99 -22.06 -8.14
C LEU A 274 -2.10 -22.96 -6.91
N GLN A 275 -2.74 -24.12 -7.04
CA GLN A 275 -2.82 -25.09 -5.94
C GLN A 275 -1.43 -25.51 -5.45
N ASN A 276 -0.50 -25.77 -6.36
CA ASN A 276 0.89 -26.10 -6.01
C ASN A 276 1.61 -24.92 -5.35
N ILE A 277 1.42 -23.69 -5.85
CA ILE A 277 2.01 -22.49 -5.29
C ILE A 277 1.51 -22.29 -3.85
N TYR A 278 0.20 -22.24 -3.62
CA TYR A 278 -0.36 -22.06 -2.29
C TYR A 278 0.02 -23.19 -1.33
N ALA A 279 -0.02 -24.45 -1.79
CA ALA A 279 0.39 -25.59 -0.94
C ALA A 279 1.87 -25.51 -0.53
N SER A 280 2.74 -24.97 -1.38
CA SER A 280 4.17 -24.86 -1.11
C SER A 280 4.58 -23.64 -0.31
N GLU A 281 3.72 -22.62 -0.21
CA GLU A 281 3.95 -21.34 0.46
C GLU A 281 3.04 -21.12 1.68
N SER A 282 2.14 -22.08 1.97
CA SER A 282 1.28 -22.04 3.16
C SER A 282 2.13 -21.98 4.43
N GLY A 283 2.02 -20.88 5.18
CA GLY A 283 2.72 -20.69 6.47
C GLY A 283 3.84 -19.65 6.46
N ARG A 284 4.11 -18.96 5.36
CA ARG A 284 5.02 -17.82 5.34
C ARG A 284 4.24 -16.52 5.54
N GLU A 285 4.23 -16.04 6.77
CA GLU A 285 3.72 -14.69 7.10
C GLU A 285 4.69 -13.65 6.57
N ARG A 286 4.16 -12.63 5.89
CA ARG A 286 4.90 -11.43 5.54
C ARG A 286 4.67 -10.38 6.60
N SER A 287 5.72 -9.86 7.19
CA SER A 287 5.63 -8.59 7.88
C SER A 287 6.13 -7.46 6.97
N ARG A 288 5.31 -6.48 6.75
CA ARG A 288 5.71 -5.20 6.15
C ARG A 288 5.66 -4.14 7.23
N ASN A 289 6.80 -3.50 7.47
CA ASN A 289 6.85 -2.34 8.33
C ASN A 289 6.36 -1.13 7.52
N PHE A 290 5.16 -0.66 7.86
CA PHE A 290 4.69 0.64 7.38
C PHE A 290 4.96 1.67 8.47
N SER A 291 5.72 2.71 8.13
CA SER A 291 5.86 3.88 8.99
C SER A 291 4.62 4.76 8.82
N ILE A 292 3.73 4.70 9.81
CA ILE A 292 2.54 5.56 9.87
C ILE A 292 2.83 6.69 10.85
N LEU A 293 2.43 7.91 10.50
CA LEU A 293 2.53 9.05 11.42
C LEU A 293 1.65 8.79 12.65
N LYS A 294 2.27 8.84 13.83
CA LYS A 294 1.60 8.60 15.10
C LYS A 294 0.80 9.81 15.56
N ASP A 295 -0.46 9.59 15.90
CA ASP A 295 -1.32 10.61 16.50
C ASP A 295 -0.87 10.90 17.94
N GLN A 296 -0.53 12.15 18.23
CA GLN A 296 -0.04 12.57 19.54
C GLN A 296 -1.05 13.45 20.30
N TYR A 297 -2.34 13.22 20.10
CA TYR A 297 -3.41 13.97 20.77
C TYR A 297 -3.44 13.76 22.30
N THR A 298 -2.84 12.67 22.79
CA THR A 298 -2.81 12.33 24.22
C THR A 298 -2.01 13.33 25.04
N ILE A 299 -0.90 13.85 24.50
CA ILE A 299 -0.04 14.81 25.21
C ILE A 299 -0.79 16.11 25.52
N PRO A 300 -1.36 16.83 24.53
CA PRO A 300 -2.12 18.05 24.83
C PRO A 300 -3.39 17.78 25.65
N ALA A 301 -4.03 16.61 25.50
CA ALA A 301 -5.18 16.22 26.31
C ALA A 301 -4.79 16.06 27.80
N ILE A 302 -3.69 15.40 28.11
CA ILE A 302 -3.18 15.26 29.49
C ILE A 302 -2.84 16.63 30.07
N ILE A 303 -2.19 17.50 29.32
CA ILE A 303 -1.89 18.87 29.77
C ILE A 303 -3.17 19.63 30.10
N ALA A 304 -4.20 19.53 29.26
CA ALA A 304 -5.50 20.17 29.52
C ALA A 304 -6.15 19.66 30.82
N ILE A 305 -6.12 18.35 31.06
CA ILE A 305 -6.64 17.74 32.30
C ILE A 305 -5.90 18.23 33.51
N ILE A 306 -4.56 18.29 33.46
CA ILE A 306 -3.73 18.80 34.58
C ILE A 306 -4.08 20.26 34.88
N ILE A 307 -4.24 21.09 33.85
CA ILE A 307 -4.63 22.51 34.03
C ILE A 307 -5.99 22.62 34.69
N LEU A 308 -6.99 21.81 34.30
CA LEU A 308 -8.32 21.79 34.90
C LEU A 308 -8.30 21.31 36.35
N LEU A 309 -7.45 20.32 36.68
CA LEU A 309 -7.25 19.87 38.05
C LEU A 309 -6.64 20.98 38.92
N VAL A 310 -5.63 21.66 38.43
CA VAL A 310 -5.01 22.83 39.13
C VAL A 310 -6.06 23.92 39.34
N GLU A 311 -6.86 24.22 38.32
CA GLU A 311 -7.95 25.20 38.43
C GLU A 311 -8.97 24.81 39.51
N SER A 312 -9.36 23.54 39.53
CA SER A 312 -10.31 22.98 40.52
C SER A 312 -9.78 23.03 41.95
N LEU A 313 -8.46 22.80 42.13
CA LEU A 313 -7.82 22.85 43.45
C LEU A 313 -7.63 24.28 43.98
N LEU A 314 -7.68 25.28 43.13
CA LEU A 314 -7.64 26.69 43.50
C LEU A 314 -9.00 27.11 44.08
N LEU A 315 -9.37 26.55 45.25
CA LEU A 315 -10.58 26.94 45.98
C LEU A 315 -10.54 28.46 46.31
N PRO A 316 -11.62 29.18 46.13
CA PRO A 316 -11.74 30.52 46.71
C PRO A 316 -11.69 30.33 48.23
N LEU A 317 -10.66 30.83 48.89
CA LEU A 317 -10.59 30.88 50.35
C LEU A 317 -11.76 31.75 50.84
N SER A 318 -12.90 31.11 51.10
CA SER A 318 -13.99 31.73 51.83
C SER A 318 -13.48 32.03 53.23
N ARG A 319 -13.29 33.30 53.54
CA ARG A 319 -13.00 33.77 54.88
C ARG A 319 -14.17 33.37 55.78
N LYS A 320 -13.97 32.34 56.66
CA LYS A 320 -14.83 32.14 57.80
C LYS A 320 -14.91 33.45 58.57
N ARG A 321 -16.13 34.03 58.66
CA ARG A 321 -16.42 35.05 59.69
C ARG A 321 -16.25 34.35 61.02
N GLU A 322 -15.21 34.63 61.77
CA GLU A 322 -15.25 34.54 63.21
C GLU A 322 -16.20 35.62 63.73
N ASN A 323 -17.37 35.17 64.18
CA ASN A 323 -18.26 35.99 65.01
C ASN A 323 -17.58 36.21 66.35
N VAL A 324 -17.34 37.48 66.65
CA VAL A 324 -17.27 37.97 68.01
C VAL A 324 -18.41 38.95 68.21
#